data_9cf0a998ddcc99502add1539f48f9747
#
_entry.id   9cf0a998ddcc99502add1539f48f9747
#
_cell.length_a   1.000
_cell.length_b   1.000
_cell.length_c   1.000
_cell.angle_alpha   90.00
_cell.angle_beta   90.00
_cell.angle_gamma   90.00
#
_symmetry.space_group_name_H-M   'P 1'
#
loop_
_entity.id
_entity.type
_entity.pdbx_description
1 polymer ?
#
loop_
_entity_poly.entity_id
_entity_poly.type
_entity_poly.pdbx_seq_one_letter_code
_entity_poly.pdbx_strand_id
1 'polypeptide(L)'
;MKHHLIHKASRRSVLRLAVAGLGAVSLGTSSVAYAAAETITVWKTPTCGCCKVWVAHLRKNGFDVVTNDVSDTTAIRKKLGFPEQFGSCHTAKLGEYVIEGHVPAEDIRKLLQDKPQARGLAVPNMPLGSPGMEGIGTNAGVRQAYNVLLVLNDGSSRVFKSYAAIPPVKT
;
A
#
# COMPACT_ATOMS: atom_id res chain seq x y z
N MET A 1 -25.81 -90.11 3.58
CA MET A 1 -26.93 -89.86 2.62
C MET A 1 -26.60 -88.51 1.98
N LYS A 2 -26.11 -88.58 0.75
CA LYS A 2 -26.71 -88.16 -0.51
C LYS A 2 -27.28 -86.70 -0.43
N HIS A 3 -26.97 -85.72 -1.24
CA HIS A 3 -26.84 -85.71 -2.70
C HIS A 3 -26.01 -84.52 -3.19
N HIS A 4 -25.26 -84.75 -4.25
CA HIS A 4 -24.76 -83.81 -5.23
C HIS A 4 -25.88 -82.94 -5.82
N LEU A 5 -25.54 -81.74 -6.17
CA LEU A 5 -25.98 -81.17 -7.45
C LEU A 5 -25.03 -80.06 -7.94
N ILE A 6 -24.41 -80.38 -9.04
CA ILE A 6 -23.58 -79.53 -9.90
C ILE A 6 -24.54 -78.72 -10.78
N HIS A 7 -24.41 -77.43 -10.88
CA HIS A 7 -24.90 -76.65 -12.02
C HIS A 7 -23.87 -75.63 -12.52
N LYS A 8 -23.21 -76.05 -13.54
CA LYS A 8 -23.07 -75.49 -14.90
C LYS A 8 -22.79 -73.99 -14.99
N ALA A 9 -21.58 -73.74 -15.45
CA ALA A 9 -21.08 -72.53 -16.02
C ALA A 9 -21.96 -72.00 -17.20
N SER A 10 -22.29 -70.73 -17.17
CA SER A 10 -22.79 -70.01 -18.34
C SER A 10 -21.78 -68.91 -18.70
N ARG A 11 -21.14 -69.13 -19.85
CA ARG A 11 -20.33 -68.17 -20.57
C ARG A 11 -21.24 -67.12 -21.19
N ARG A 12 -21.19 -65.89 -20.75
CA ARG A 12 -21.73 -64.75 -21.53
C ARG A 12 -20.76 -63.58 -21.45
N SER A 13 -20.08 -63.42 -22.54
CA SER A 13 -19.71 -62.21 -23.24
C SER A 13 -19.15 -61.03 -22.45
N VAL A 14 -17.86 -60.94 -22.51
CA VAL A 14 -17.05 -59.74 -22.24
C VAL A 14 -17.40 -58.67 -23.30
N LEU A 15 -18.07 -57.61 -22.90
CA LEU A 15 -18.14 -56.41 -23.72
C LEU A 15 -17.31 -55.35 -23.02
N ARG A 16 -16.07 -55.20 -23.54
CA ARG A 16 -15.18 -54.15 -23.11
C ARG A 16 -15.61 -52.84 -23.76
N LEU A 17 -16.28 -51.96 -23.02
CA LEU A 17 -16.43 -50.55 -23.38
C LEU A 17 -15.21 -49.82 -22.89
N ALA A 18 -14.31 -49.46 -23.83
CA ALA A 18 -13.24 -48.50 -23.62
C ALA A 18 -13.89 -47.10 -23.61
N VAL A 19 -14.08 -46.53 -22.44
CA VAL A 19 -14.43 -45.11 -22.31
C VAL A 19 -13.14 -44.32 -22.42
N ALA A 20 -12.91 -43.74 -23.61
CA ALA A 20 -11.86 -42.76 -23.83
C ALA A 20 -12.20 -41.49 -23.01
N GLY A 21 -11.51 -41.32 -21.90
CA GLY A 21 -11.60 -40.09 -21.08
C GLY A 21 -10.88 -38.96 -21.83
N LEU A 22 -11.64 -38.04 -22.45
CA LEU A 22 -11.12 -36.74 -22.86
C LEU A 22 -10.83 -35.96 -21.58
N GLY A 23 -9.56 -35.87 -21.20
CA GLY A 23 -9.10 -34.98 -20.17
C GLY A 23 -9.28 -33.53 -20.64
N ALA A 24 -10.28 -32.84 -20.15
CA ALA A 24 -10.41 -31.40 -20.31
C ALA A 24 -9.29 -30.73 -19.53
N VAL A 25 -8.23 -30.32 -20.22
CA VAL A 25 -7.21 -29.43 -19.68
C VAL A 25 -7.88 -28.06 -19.48
N SER A 26 -8.36 -27.81 -18.28
CA SER A 26 -8.79 -26.47 -17.87
C SER A 26 -7.57 -25.56 -17.85
N LEU A 27 -7.35 -24.79 -18.92
CA LEU A 27 -6.46 -23.64 -18.91
C LEU A 27 -7.05 -22.63 -17.94
N GLY A 28 -6.58 -22.70 -16.69
CA GLY A 28 -6.89 -21.69 -15.68
C GLY A 28 -6.35 -20.35 -16.15
N THR A 29 -7.23 -19.49 -16.67
CA THR A 29 -6.90 -18.09 -16.90
C THR A 29 -6.68 -17.46 -15.53
N SER A 30 -5.41 -17.33 -15.12
CA SER A 30 -5.04 -16.54 -13.97
C SER A 30 -5.43 -15.09 -14.28
N SER A 31 -6.62 -14.70 -13.82
CA SER A 31 -7.02 -13.30 -13.82
C SER A 31 -6.04 -12.56 -12.91
N VAL A 32 -5.11 -11.83 -13.51
CA VAL A 32 -4.33 -10.84 -12.78
C VAL A 32 -5.35 -9.80 -12.33
N ALA A 33 -5.81 -9.90 -11.08
CA ALA A 33 -6.62 -8.88 -10.47
C ALA A 33 -5.75 -7.61 -10.43
N TYR A 34 -6.00 -6.68 -11.36
CA TYR A 34 -5.43 -5.35 -11.31
C TYR A 34 -6.04 -4.71 -10.06
N ALA A 35 -5.26 -4.66 -8.98
CA ALA A 35 -5.69 -3.97 -7.78
C ALA A 35 -6.02 -2.53 -8.21
N ALA A 36 -7.28 -2.13 -8.02
CA ALA A 36 -7.70 -0.76 -8.30
C ALA A 36 -6.73 0.17 -7.56
N ALA A 37 -6.20 1.17 -8.28
CA ALA A 37 -5.29 2.15 -7.68
C ALA A 37 -6.00 2.77 -6.47
N GLU A 38 -5.43 2.58 -5.26
CA GLU A 38 -6.05 3.12 -4.06
C GLU A 38 -5.99 4.64 -4.11
N THR A 39 -7.15 5.29 -4.03
CA THR A 39 -7.28 6.74 -4.09
C THR A 39 -6.87 7.37 -2.78
N ILE A 40 -5.90 8.26 -2.83
CA ILE A 40 -5.46 9.11 -1.69
C ILE A 40 -6.15 10.46 -1.77
N THR A 41 -6.91 10.81 -0.75
CA THR A 41 -7.49 12.16 -0.63
C THR A 41 -6.58 13.04 0.20
N VAL A 42 -6.08 14.13 -0.38
CA VAL A 42 -5.10 15.05 0.23
C VAL A 42 -5.74 16.41 0.52
N TRP A 43 -5.60 16.92 1.73
CA TRP A 43 -5.94 18.28 2.13
C TRP A 43 -4.66 19.09 2.33
N LYS A 44 -4.56 20.22 1.66
CA LYS A 44 -3.40 21.12 1.68
C LYS A 44 -3.83 22.57 1.47
N THR A 45 -2.97 23.52 1.79
CA THR A 45 -3.23 24.90 1.39
C THR A 45 -2.96 25.11 -0.12
N PRO A 46 -3.67 26.01 -0.80
CA PRO A 46 -3.50 26.22 -2.25
C PRO A 46 -2.10 26.73 -2.63
N THR A 47 -1.43 27.42 -1.70
CA THR A 47 -0.10 28.01 -1.90
C THR A 47 1.06 27.06 -1.54
N CYS A 48 0.78 25.88 -0.97
CA CYS A 48 1.81 24.95 -0.55
C CYS A 48 2.53 24.30 -1.75
N GLY A 49 3.71 24.82 -2.07
CA GLY A 49 4.54 24.33 -3.19
C GLY A 49 5.03 22.90 -2.99
N CYS A 50 5.60 22.60 -1.83
CA CYS A 50 6.12 21.26 -1.50
C CYS A 50 5.02 20.21 -1.47
N CYS A 51 3.79 20.57 -1.07
CA CYS A 51 2.64 19.66 -1.11
C CYS A 51 2.29 19.27 -2.55
N LYS A 52 2.37 20.21 -3.50
CA LYS A 52 2.14 19.93 -4.94
C LYS A 52 3.17 18.95 -5.47
N VAL A 53 4.44 19.10 -5.08
CA VAL A 53 5.53 18.19 -5.49
C VAL A 53 5.33 16.80 -4.86
N TRP A 54 4.92 16.71 -3.60
CA TRP A 54 4.57 15.44 -2.96
C TRP A 54 3.40 14.72 -3.65
N VAL A 55 2.35 15.44 -4.01
CA VAL A 55 1.23 14.90 -4.81
C VAL A 55 1.73 14.36 -6.15
N ALA A 56 2.61 15.10 -6.85
CA ALA A 56 3.21 14.62 -8.10
C ALA A 56 4.06 13.36 -7.88
N HIS A 57 4.82 13.29 -6.77
CA HIS A 57 5.56 12.09 -6.37
C HIS A 57 4.63 10.88 -6.20
N LEU A 58 3.50 11.02 -5.52
CA LEU A 58 2.54 9.93 -5.36
C LEU A 58 1.96 9.46 -6.69
N ARG A 59 1.54 10.40 -7.56
CA ARG A 59 1.01 10.08 -8.90
C ARG A 59 2.04 9.36 -9.76
N LYS A 60 3.29 9.83 -9.77
CA LYS A 60 4.42 9.16 -10.47
C LYS A 60 4.63 7.73 -9.98
N ASN A 61 4.32 7.48 -8.72
CA ASN A 61 4.39 6.16 -8.10
C ASN A 61 3.08 5.36 -8.20
N GLY A 62 2.12 5.76 -9.06
CA GLY A 62 0.94 4.96 -9.39
C GLY A 62 -0.22 5.05 -8.40
N PHE A 63 -0.20 6.02 -7.49
CA PHE A 63 -1.36 6.33 -6.66
C PHE A 63 -2.33 7.25 -7.43
N ASP A 64 -3.62 6.98 -7.29
CA ASP A 64 -4.65 7.93 -7.67
C ASP A 64 -4.79 8.98 -6.55
N VAL A 65 -4.71 10.28 -6.90
CA VAL A 65 -4.67 11.35 -5.90
C VAL A 65 -5.70 12.42 -6.19
N VAL A 66 -6.64 12.57 -5.27
CA VAL A 66 -7.61 13.68 -5.22
C VAL A 66 -7.11 14.73 -4.23
N THR A 67 -7.13 16.00 -4.64
CA THR A 67 -6.66 17.10 -3.78
C THR A 67 -7.80 18.05 -3.44
N ASN A 68 -7.84 18.49 -2.17
CA ASN A 68 -8.76 19.49 -1.65
C ASN A 68 -7.95 20.64 -1.06
N ASP A 69 -8.16 21.84 -1.58
CA ASP A 69 -7.54 23.03 -1.02
C ASP A 69 -8.35 23.52 0.20
N VAL A 70 -7.65 23.73 1.30
CA VAL A 70 -8.19 24.20 2.57
C VAL A 70 -7.36 25.37 3.10
N SER A 71 -7.93 26.19 3.93
CA SER A 71 -7.20 27.30 4.59
C SER A 71 -6.23 26.81 5.67
N ASP A 72 -6.59 25.69 6.34
CA ASP A 72 -5.81 25.07 7.41
C ASP A 72 -6.06 23.56 7.44
N THR A 73 -5.00 22.77 7.62
CA THR A 73 -5.07 21.30 7.71
C THR A 73 -5.36 20.80 9.11
N THR A 74 -5.19 21.64 10.14
CA THR A 74 -5.38 21.28 11.55
C THR A 74 -6.79 20.75 11.84
N ALA A 75 -7.81 21.42 11.29
CA ALA A 75 -9.19 20.98 11.45
C ALA A 75 -9.45 19.60 10.83
N ILE A 76 -8.83 19.33 9.66
CA ILE A 76 -8.92 18.02 8.97
C ILE A 76 -8.20 16.95 9.78
N ARG A 77 -6.98 17.21 10.24
CA ARG A 77 -6.20 16.30 11.08
C ARG A 77 -6.97 15.91 12.34
N LYS A 78 -7.54 16.89 13.03
CA LYS A 78 -8.40 16.66 14.20
C LYS A 78 -9.64 15.82 13.87
N LYS A 79 -10.33 16.12 12.75
CA LYS A 79 -11.49 15.35 12.27
C LYS A 79 -11.14 13.90 11.98
N LEU A 80 -9.94 13.64 11.45
CA LEU A 80 -9.44 12.30 11.16
C LEU A 80 -8.87 11.60 12.43
N GLY A 81 -8.91 12.25 13.58
CA GLY A 81 -8.42 11.70 14.85
C GLY A 81 -6.90 11.51 14.89
N PHE A 82 -6.15 12.25 14.08
CA PHE A 82 -4.69 12.14 14.02
C PHE A 82 -4.06 13.14 15.01
N PRO A 83 -3.08 12.70 15.85
CA PRO A 83 -2.52 13.55 16.90
C PRO A 83 -1.77 14.77 16.35
N GLU A 84 -2.04 15.94 16.93
CA GLU A 84 -1.52 17.23 16.47
C GLU A 84 0.00 17.32 16.51
N GLN A 85 0.65 16.64 17.43
CA GLN A 85 2.10 16.60 17.58
C GLN A 85 2.86 16.06 16.36
N PHE A 86 2.18 15.33 15.46
CA PHE A 86 2.75 14.84 14.22
C PHE A 86 2.42 15.73 13.02
N GLY A 87 1.78 16.87 13.26
CA GLY A 87 1.30 17.77 12.22
C GLY A 87 2.39 18.26 11.27
N SER A 88 2.04 18.35 9.98
CA SER A 88 2.88 18.83 8.90
C SER A 88 2.09 19.74 7.97
N CYS A 89 2.56 19.98 6.74
CA CYS A 89 1.97 20.94 5.82
C CYS A 89 0.75 20.41 5.03
N HIS A 90 0.49 19.12 5.08
CA HIS A 90 -0.70 18.50 4.49
C HIS A 90 -1.08 17.23 5.25
N THR A 91 -2.35 16.91 5.18
CA THR A 91 -2.94 15.69 5.73
C THR A 91 -3.61 14.92 4.61
N ALA A 92 -3.43 13.61 4.56
CA ALA A 92 -4.10 12.77 3.57
C ALA A 92 -4.79 11.58 4.22
N LYS A 93 -5.81 11.04 3.53
CA LYS A 93 -6.50 9.81 3.92
C LYS A 93 -6.39 8.77 2.80
N LEU A 94 -6.08 7.54 3.19
CA LEU A 94 -5.99 6.38 2.31
C LEU A 94 -6.63 5.18 3.01
N GLY A 95 -7.84 4.80 2.57
CA GLY A 95 -8.63 3.79 3.29
C GLY A 95 -8.86 4.22 4.74
N GLU A 96 -8.43 3.40 5.70
CA GLU A 96 -8.52 3.70 7.13
C GLU A 96 -7.31 4.48 7.68
N TYR A 97 -6.26 4.63 6.88
CA TYR A 97 -5.02 5.27 7.33
C TYR A 97 -4.99 6.77 7.04
N VAL A 98 -4.35 7.51 7.92
CA VAL A 98 -3.96 8.90 7.72
C VAL A 98 -2.48 8.96 7.36
N ILE A 99 -2.16 9.76 6.36
CA ILE A 99 -0.79 10.03 5.93
C ILE A 99 -0.53 11.52 6.17
N GLU A 100 0.41 11.82 7.04
CA GLU A 100 0.72 13.19 7.44
C GLU A 100 2.11 13.60 6.95
N GLY A 101 2.18 14.68 6.19
CA GLY A 101 3.43 15.20 5.66
C GLY A 101 4.08 14.34 4.56
N HIS A 102 5.37 14.49 4.39
CA HIS A 102 6.13 14.05 3.21
C HIS A 102 6.53 12.56 3.26
N VAL A 103 5.57 11.68 3.53
CA VAL A 103 5.79 10.22 3.58
C VAL A 103 6.11 9.70 2.17
N PRO A 104 7.21 8.93 2.00
CA PRO A 104 7.54 8.30 0.73
C PRO A 104 6.48 7.30 0.24
N ALA A 105 6.26 7.25 -1.07
CA ALA A 105 5.28 6.36 -1.69
C ALA A 105 5.56 4.87 -1.40
N GLU A 106 6.83 4.49 -1.29
CA GLU A 106 7.23 3.13 -0.93
C GLU A 106 6.80 2.73 0.48
N ASP A 107 6.86 3.67 1.44
CA ASP A 107 6.44 3.43 2.82
C ASP A 107 4.91 3.36 2.92
N ILE A 108 4.20 4.15 2.10
CA ILE A 108 2.74 4.04 1.99
C ILE A 108 2.34 2.67 1.45
N ARG A 109 3.03 2.17 0.41
CA ARG A 109 2.77 0.81 -0.09
C ARG A 109 3.05 -0.26 0.95
N LYS A 110 4.15 -0.11 1.69
CA LYS A 110 4.47 -1.05 2.77
C LYS A 110 3.40 -1.03 3.87
N LEU A 111 2.88 0.13 4.24
CA LEU A 111 1.76 0.25 5.18
C LEU A 111 0.54 -0.54 4.70
N LEU A 112 0.19 -0.41 3.40
CA LEU A 112 -0.96 -1.11 2.79
C LEU A 112 -0.74 -2.63 2.70
N GLN A 113 0.49 -3.08 2.54
CA GLN A 113 0.85 -4.50 2.53
C GLN A 113 0.81 -5.10 3.94
N ASP A 114 1.43 -4.42 4.91
CA ASP A 114 1.56 -4.91 6.28
C ASP A 114 0.26 -4.80 7.08
N LYS A 115 -0.61 -3.85 6.73
CA LYS A 115 -1.92 -3.58 7.36
C LYS A 115 -1.87 -3.54 8.90
N PRO A 116 -0.94 -2.81 9.50
CA PRO A 116 -0.83 -2.76 10.95
C PRO A 116 -2.05 -2.10 11.59
N GLN A 117 -2.36 -2.47 12.83
CA GLN A 117 -3.36 -1.77 13.63
C GLN A 117 -2.79 -0.42 14.11
N ALA A 118 -3.00 0.62 13.30
CA ALA A 118 -2.43 1.95 13.50
C ALA A 118 -3.34 3.03 12.89
N ARG A 119 -3.13 4.27 13.28
CA ARG A 119 -3.79 5.43 12.64
C ARG A 119 -3.19 5.76 11.28
N GLY A 120 -1.88 5.53 11.09
CA GLY A 120 -1.22 5.82 9.84
C GLY A 120 0.26 6.15 9.97
N LEU A 121 0.79 6.88 9.00
CA LEU A 121 2.19 7.30 8.94
C LEU A 121 2.34 8.81 9.05
N ALA A 122 3.46 9.26 9.62
CA ALA A 122 3.83 10.67 9.68
C ALA A 122 5.30 10.92 9.35
N VAL A 123 5.56 12.01 8.64
CA VAL A 123 6.88 12.66 8.53
C VAL A 123 6.71 14.09 9.02
N PRO A 124 6.92 14.36 10.34
CA PRO A 124 6.83 15.72 10.88
C PRO A 124 7.94 16.62 10.34
N ASN A 125 7.74 17.95 10.44
CA ASN A 125 8.78 18.96 10.22
C ASN A 125 9.37 19.09 8.81
N MET A 126 8.78 18.50 7.78
CA MET A 126 9.18 18.67 6.38
C MET A 126 10.70 18.55 6.16
N PRO A 127 11.36 17.43 6.52
CA PRO A 127 12.81 17.32 6.45
C PRO A 127 13.32 17.44 5.00
N LEU A 128 14.41 18.18 4.82
CA LEU A 128 15.05 18.34 3.52
C LEU A 128 15.40 16.97 2.92
N GLY A 129 15.07 16.77 1.65
CA GLY A 129 15.31 15.53 0.91
C GLY A 129 14.24 14.45 1.13
N SER A 130 13.18 14.70 1.92
CA SER A 130 11.96 13.90 1.83
C SER A 130 11.20 14.22 0.54
N PRO A 131 10.31 13.33 0.04
CA PRO A 131 9.59 13.56 -1.22
C PRO A 131 8.81 14.88 -1.22
N GLY A 132 9.09 15.75 -2.19
CA GLY A 132 8.55 17.10 -2.26
C GLY A 132 9.36 18.16 -1.49
N MET A 133 10.39 17.73 -0.77
CA MET A 133 11.35 18.58 -0.07
C MET A 133 12.77 18.38 -0.60
N GLU A 134 12.88 17.85 -1.80
CA GLU A 134 14.18 17.70 -2.47
C GLU A 134 14.81 19.09 -2.69
N GLY A 135 16.05 19.22 -2.30
CA GLY A 135 16.76 20.50 -2.38
C GLY A 135 16.89 21.02 -3.80
N ILE A 136 16.92 22.35 -3.93
CA ILE A 136 17.13 23.08 -5.19
C ILE A 136 18.49 23.78 -5.10
N GLY A 137 19.18 23.90 -6.25
CA GLY A 137 20.48 24.55 -6.31
C GLY A 137 21.54 23.81 -5.50
N THR A 138 22.23 24.49 -4.58
CA THR A 138 23.30 23.92 -3.75
C THR A 138 22.87 22.81 -2.81
N ASN A 139 21.57 22.68 -2.56
CA ASN A 139 20.97 21.62 -1.73
C ASN A 139 20.47 20.43 -2.56
N ALA A 140 20.67 20.44 -3.87
CA ALA A 140 20.26 19.32 -4.72
C ALA A 140 20.99 18.03 -4.29
N GLY A 141 20.21 16.95 -4.07
CA GLY A 141 20.74 15.67 -3.59
C GLY A 141 21.05 15.60 -2.10
N VAL A 142 20.94 16.70 -1.36
CA VAL A 142 21.11 16.72 0.10
C VAL A 142 19.87 16.14 0.78
N ARG A 143 20.07 15.33 1.81
CA ARG A 143 18.99 14.84 2.67
C ARG A 143 19.39 14.97 4.13
N GLN A 144 18.51 15.54 4.94
CA GLN A 144 18.57 15.43 6.39
C GLN A 144 18.18 14.02 6.82
N ALA A 145 18.76 13.50 7.90
CA ALA A 145 18.24 12.27 8.49
C ALA A 145 16.82 12.50 8.99
N TYR A 146 15.90 11.57 8.68
CA TYR A 146 14.54 11.63 9.20
C TYR A 146 13.95 10.23 9.38
N ASN A 147 12.87 10.17 10.16
CA ASN A 147 12.09 8.96 10.35
C ASN A 147 10.68 9.12 9.79
N VAL A 148 10.20 8.07 9.16
CA VAL A 148 8.77 7.84 8.99
C VAL A 148 8.27 7.17 10.26
N LEU A 149 7.26 7.75 10.89
CA LEU A 149 6.69 7.27 12.14
C LEU A 149 5.39 6.51 11.86
N LEU A 150 5.23 5.33 12.44
CA LEU A 150 3.93 4.66 12.55
C LEU A 150 3.22 5.21 13.79
N VAL A 151 2.11 5.89 13.58
CA VAL A 151 1.27 6.46 14.64
C VAL A 151 0.21 5.43 15.04
N LEU A 152 0.21 5.03 16.30
CA LEU A 152 -0.65 3.97 16.83
C LEU A 152 -2.02 4.51 17.24
N ASN A 153 -2.97 3.61 17.48
CA ASN A 153 -4.35 3.97 17.83
C ASN A 153 -4.48 4.69 19.19
N ASP A 154 -3.53 4.48 20.08
CA ASP A 154 -3.44 5.18 21.38
C ASP A 154 -2.80 6.57 21.28
N GLY A 155 -2.37 6.99 20.08
CA GLY A 155 -1.71 8.28 19.85
C GLY A 155 -0.21 8.27 20.09
N SER A 156 0.38 7.16 20.51
CA SER A 156 1.84 6.97 20.54
C SER A 156 2.41 6.72 19.15
N SER A 157 3.73 6.67 19.02
CA SER A 157 4.38 6.33 17.74
C SER A 157 5.62 5.48 17.92
N ARG A 158 5.99 4.78 16.86
CA ARG A 158 7.28 4.12 16.72
C ARG A 158 7.87 4.36 15.34
N VAL A 159 9.17 4.19 15.21
CA VAL A 159 9.83 4.31 13.91
C VAL A 159 9.33 3.18 12.98
N PHE A 160 8.82 3.56 11.81
CA PHE A 160 8.44 2.66 10.73
C PHE A 160 9.61 2.44 9.77
N LYS A 161 10.27 3.53 9.37
CA LYS A 161 11.44 3.54 8.49
C LYS A 161 12.37 4.70 8.86
N SER A 162 13.67 4.49 8.80
CA SER A 162 14.67 5.54 8.96
C SER A 162 15.36 5.83 7.63
N TYR A 163 15.60 7.11 7.37
CA TYR A 163 16.32 7.62 6.22
C TYR A 163 17.58 8.35 6.72
N ALA A 164 18.74 7.84 6.32
CA ALA A 164 20.01 8.45 6.70
C ALA A 164 20.23 9.78 6.00
N ALA A 165 21.03 10.67 6.60
CA ALA A 165 21.45 11.90 5.94
C ALA A 165 22.29 11.61 4.68
N ILE A 166 22.17 12.49 3.68
CA ILE A 166 23.06 12.57 2.52
C ILE A 166 23.67 13.98 2.58
N PRO A 167 24.96 14.10 2.87
CA PRO A 167 25.63 15.41 2.95
C PRO A 167 25.74 16.06 1.57
N PRO A 168 25.96 17.40 1.49
CA PRO A 168 26.26 18.06 0.24
C PRO A 168 27.56 17.51 -0.37
N VAL A 169 27.61 17.46 -1.71
CA VAL A 169 28.82 17.09 -2.43
C VAL A 169 29.87 18.21 -2.16
N LYS A 170 31.02 17.84 -1.60
CA LYS A 170 32.13 18.78 -1.46
C LYS A 170 32.68 19.04 -2.86
N THR A 171 32.50 20.26 -3.36
CA THR A 171 33.15 20.78 -4.58
C THR A 171 34.56 21.29 -4.25
#